data_311b14bd70039d28a6a45b268b4208b5
#
_entry.id   311b14bd70039d28a6a45b268b4208b5
#
_cell.length_a   1.000
_cell.length_b   1.000
_cell.length_c   1.000
_cell.angle_alpha   90.00
_cell.angle_beta   90.00
_cell.angle_gamma   90.00
#
_symmetry.space_group_name_H-M   'P 1'
#
loop_
_entity.id
_entity.type
_entity.pdbx_description
1 polymer ?
#
loop_
_entity_poly.entity_id
_entity_poly.type
_entity_poly.pdbx_seq_one_letter_code
_entity_poly.pdbx_strand_id
1 'polypeptide(L)'
;MNDSFKKRGTSEEAKFKNDAEIQFKIEAKRDKMLGYWAAEKLGLSGDDIEVFAKKVVVSDLEEAGHEDVVRMVSKSFRDGGVDISDDVIRAEIKRL
;
A
#
# COMPACT_ATOMS: atom_id res chain seq x y z
N MET A 1 -40.07 -0.84 -12.78
CA MET A 1 -39.08 -1.61 -13.50
C MET A 1 -38.09 -0.78 -14.29
N ASN A 2 -38.50 0.42 -14.67
CA ASN A 2 -37.58 1.36 -15.29
C ASN A 2 -36.41 1.70 -14.40
N ASP A 3 -36.65 1.70 -13.09
CA ASP A 3 -35.59 1.99 -12.13
C ASP A 3 -34.49 0.95 -12.14
N SER A 4 -34.87 -0.34 -12.26
CA SER A 4 -33.84 -1.37 -12.29
C SER A 4 -33.08 -1.35 -13.63
N PHE A 5 -33.71 -0.88 -14.68
CA PHE A 5 -33.04 -0.69 -15.96
C PHE A 5 -32.03 0.45 -15.91
N LYS A 6 -32.44 1.58 -15.32
CA LYS A 6 -31.58 2.72 -15.12
C LYS A 6 -30.44 2.35 -14.18
N LYS A 7 -30.74 1.61 -13.13
CA LYS A 7 -29.71 1.14 -12.20
C LYS A 7 -28.68 0.27 -12.88
N ARG A 8 -29.09 -0.52 -13.86
CA ARG A 8 -28.17 -1.38 -14.57
C ARG A 8 -27.17 -0.58 -15.39
N GLY A 9 -27.65 0.44 -16.12
CA GLY A 9 -26.76 1.32 -16.89
C GLY A 9 -25.85 2.12 -15.99
N THR A 10 -26.40 2.67 -14.92
CA THR A 10 -25.60 3.42 -13.93
C THR A 10 -24.64 2.49 -13.20
N SER A 11 -25.06 1.24 -12.98
CA SER A 11 -24.21 0.25 -12.33
C SER A 11 -22.94 -0.08 -13.10
N GLU A 12 -23.00 -0.09 -14.41
CA GLU A 12 -21.82 -0.37 -15.22
C GLU A 12 -20.76 0.70 -15.06
N GLU A 13 -21.15 1.96 -15.12
CA GLU A 13 -20.22 3.07 -14.86
C GLU A 13 -19.75 3.07 -13.42
N ALA A 14 -20.66 2.88 -12.49
CA ALA A 14 -20.33 2.83 -11.07
C ALA A 14 -19.42 1.64 -10.77
N LYS A 15 -19.65 0.51 -11.40
CA LYS A 15 -18.83 -0.68 -11.22
C LYS A 15 -17.40 -0.43 -11.70
N PHE A 16 -17.24 0.30 -12.81
CA PHE A 16 -15.93 0.63 -13.34
C PHE A 16 -15.17 1.53 -12.37
N LYS A 17 -15.84 2.55 -11.84
CA LYS A 17 -15.26 3.43 -10.83
C LYS A 17 -14.96 2.67 -9.54
N ASN A 18 -15.90 1.82 -9.12
CA ASN A 18 -15.73 1.03 -7.91
C ASN A 18 -14.56 0.06 -8.02
N ASP A 19 -14.36 -0.53 -9.18
CA ASP A 19 -13.24 -1.45 -9.38
C ASP A 19 -11.92 -0.71 -9.23
N ALA A 20 -11.80 0.51 -9.76
CA ALA A 20 -10.63 1.34 -9.60
C ALA A 20 -10.42 1.74 -8.14
N GLU A 21 -11.50 2.13 -7.45
CA GLU A 21 -11.43 2.48 -6.03
C GLU A 21 -11.08 1.30 -5.17
N ILE A 22 -11.65 0.12 -5.47
CA ILE A 22 -11.35 -1.11 -4.74
C ILE A 22 -9.88 -1.46 -4.94
N GLN A 23 -9.37 -1.36 -6.16
CA GLN A 23 -7.97 -1.64 -6.46
C GLN A 23 -7.06 -0.70 -5.68
N PHE A 24 -7.39 0.59 -5.67
CA PHE A 24 -6.65 1.58 -4.91
C PHE A 24 -6.65 1.25 -3.42
N LYS A 25 -7.80 0.88 -2.87
CA LYS A 25 -7.92 0.54 -1.45
C LYS A 25 -7.11 -0.71 -1.11
N ILE A 26 -7.11 -1.70 -1.99
CA ILE A 26 -6.32 -2.91 -1.80
C ILE A 26 -4.83 -2.59 -1.78
N GLU A 27 -4.36 -1.79 -2.71
CA GLU A 27 -2.96 -1.38 -2.79
C GLU A 27 -2.56 -0.56 -1.58
N ALA A 28 -3.39 0.40 -1.19
CA ALA A 28 -3.14 1.22 -0.01
C ALA A 28 -3.08 0.37 1.25
N LYS A 29 -3.95 -0.61 1.37
CA LYS A 29 -3.95 -1.52 2.50
C LYS A 29 -2.69 -2.38 2.54
N ARG A 30 -2.25 -2.89 1.39
CA ARG A 30 -1.00 -3.64 1.29
C ARG A 30 0.18 -2.79 1.71
N ASP A 31 0.25 -1.57 1.20
CA ASP A 31 1.33 -0.65 1.54
C ASP A 31 1.34 -0.33 3.02
N LYS A 32 0.15 -0.13 3.59
CA LYS A 32 0.02 0.13 5.02
C LYS A 32 0.50 -1.06 5.85
N MET A 33 0.15 -2.26 5.44
CA MET A 33 0.60 -3.49 6.12
C MET A 33 2.10 -3.67 5.99
N LEU A 34 2.66 -3.39 4.82
CA LEU A 34 4.10 -3.39 4.63
C LEU A 34 4.76 -2.37 5.55
N GLY A 35 4.17 -1.19 5.67
CA GLY A 35 4.65 -0.15 6.58
C GLY A 35 4.65 -0.61 8.03
N TYR A 36 3.62 -1.31 8.46
CA TYR A 36 3.55 -1.86 9.81
C TYR A 36 4.65 -2.90 10.03
N TRP A 37 4.83 -3.80 9.08
CA TRP A 37 5.89 -4.80 9.14
C TRP A 37 7.27 -4.15 9.25
N ALA A 38 7.53 -3.17 8.39
CA ALA A 38 8.81 -2.47 8.40
C ALA A 38 9.01 -1.66 9.68
N ALA A 39 7.96 -1.00 10.17
CA ALA A 39 8.01 -0.25 11.41
C ALA A 39 8.35 -1.14 12.60
N GLU A 40 7.80 -2.35 12.62
CA GLU A 40 8.12 -3.34 13.64
C GLU A 40 9.61 -3.70 13.60
N LYS A 41 10.14 -3.94 12.40
CA LYS A 41 11.57 -4.25 12.22
C LYS A 41 12.46 -3.08 12.62
N LEU A 42 11.98 -1.86 12.45
CA LEU A 42 12.70 -0.65 12.84
C LEU A 42 12.60 -0.36 14.34
N GLY A 43 11.74 -1.08 15.05
CA GLY A 43 11.53 -0.86 16.48
C GLY A 43 10.68 0.37 16.79
N LEU A 44 9.89 0.84 15.83
CA LEU A 44 9.00 1.97 16.06
C LEU A 44 7.82 1.56 16.93
N SER A 45 7.22 2.54 17.60
CA SER A 45 6.09 2.31 18.48
C SER A 45 5.15 3.50 18.45
N GLY A 46 3.90 3.27 18.88
CA GLY A 46 2.88 4.31 18.96
C GLY A 46 2.57 4.95 17.64
N ASP A 47 2.49 6.28 17.63
CA ASP A 47 2.13 7.05 16.44
C ASP A 47 3.17 6.96 15.32
N ASP A 48 4.41 6.66 15.67
CA ASP A 48 5.49 6.53 14.67
C ASP A 48 5.22 5.40 13.70
N ILE A 49 4.55 4.34 14.14
CA ILE A 49 4.15 3.24 13.28
C ILE A 49 3.18 3.73 12.19
N GLU A 50 2.18 4.49 12.60
CA GLU A 50 1.19 5.05 11.66
C GLU A 50 1.82 6.05 10.71
N VAL A 51 2.70 6.89 11.20
CA VAL A 51 3.42 7.87 10.37
C VAL A 51 4.25 7.14 9.31
N PHE A 52 4.96 6.10 9.70
CA PHE A 52 5.77 5.33 8.77
C PHE A 52 4.91 4.62 7.72
N ALA A 53 3.82 3.98 8.15
CA ALA A 53 2.90 3.31 7.25
C ALA A 53 2.32 4.27 6.22
N LYS A 54 1.99 5.49 6.65
CA LYS A 54 1.50 6.54 5.76
C LYS A 54 2.54 6.93 4.72
N LYS A 55 3.80 7.02 5.11
CA LYS A 55 4.90 7.32 4.18
C LYS A 55 5.03 6.25 3.10
N VAL A 56 4.85 4.99 3.47
CA VAL A 56 4.89 3.89 2.51
C VAL A 56 3.77 4.03 1.49
N VAL A 57 2.55 4.30 1.96
CA VAL A 57 1.40 4.50 1.08
C VAL A 57 1.64 5.65 0.11
N VAL A 58 2.11 6.78 0.61
CA VAL A 58 2.38 7.98 -0.20
C VAL A 58 3.46 7.68 -1.23
N SER A 59 4.50 6.97 -0.84
CA SER A 59 5.59 6.60 -1.75
C SER A 59 5.08 5.78 -2.93
N ASP A 60 4.17 4.84 -2.68
CA ASP A 60 3.59 4.02 -3.73
C ASP A 60 2.68 4.82 -4.66
N LEU A 61 2.02 5.85 -4.14
CA LEU A 61 1.14 6.71 -4.93
C LEU A 61 1.90 7.68 -5.83
N GLU A 62 3.12 8.06 -5.46
CA GLU A 62 3.91 9.02 -6.22
C GLU A 62 4.44 8.46 -7.52
N GLU A 63 4.76 7.17 -7.55
CA GLU A 63 5.26 6.52 -8.76
C GLU A 63 4.60 5.17 -8.94
N ALA A 64 4.46 4.75 -10.19
CA ALA A 64 3.93 3.44 -10.54
C ALA A 64 4.96 2.36 -10.23
N GLY A 65 4.52 1.27 -9.66
CA GLY A 65 5.35 0.11 -9.38
C GLY A 65 5.82 0.03 -7.93
N HIS A 66 6.33 -1.14 -7.57
CA HIS A 66 6.72 -1.42 -6.18
C HIS A 66 8.15 -1.06 -5.86
N GLU A 67 8.98 -0.77 -6.86
CA GLU A 67 10.40 -0.54 -6.63
C GLU A 67 10.69 0.74 -5.83
N ASP A 68 9.83 1.75 -5.95
CA ASP A 68 9.97 2.95 -5.11
C ASP A 68 9.73 2.64 -3.66
N VAL A 69 8.72 1.80 -3.39
CA VAL A 69 8.42 1.36 -2.03
C VAL A 69 9.59 0.55 -1.48
N VAL A 70 10.15 -0.35 -2.29
CA VAL A 70 11.32 -1.14 -1.90
C VAL A 70 12.49 -0.23 -1.54
N ARG A 71 12.77 0.76 -2.39
CA ARG A 71 13.86 1.71 -2.13
C ARG A 71 13.64 2.52 -0.86
N MET A 72 12.41 2.99 -0.67
CA MET A 72 12.05 3.78 0.51
C MET A 72 12.23 2.98 1.79
N VAL A 73 11.70 1.76 1.82
CA VAL A 73 11.81 0.88 2.98
C VAL A 73 13.25 0.45 3.21
N SER A 74 13.97 0.12 2.15
CA SER A 74 15.39 -0.25 2.22
C SER A 74 16.24 0.87 2.81
N LYS A 75 16.00 2.10 2.36
CA LYS A 75 16.70 3.27 2.91
C LYS A 75 16.39 3.45 4.39
N SER A 76 15.12 3.30 4.76
CA SER A 76 14.73 3.43 6.16
C SER A 76 15.39 2.37 7.03
N PHE A 77 15.52 1.14 6.54
CA PHE A 77 16.23 0.10 7.25
C PHE A 77 17.71 0.43 7.43
N ARG A 78 18.36 0.91 6.38
CA ARG A 78 19.77 1.30 6.47
C ARG A 78 19.98 2.44 7.45
N ASP A 79 19.11 3.45 7.40
CA ASP A 79 19.19 4.60 8.30
C ASP A 79 18.94 4.19 9.74
N GLY A 80 18.10 3.18 9.95
CA GLY A 80 17.80 2.65 11.28
C GLY A 80 18.72 1.54 11.76
N GLY A 81 19.72 1.18 10.97
CA GLY A 81 20.67 0.12 11.33
C GLY A 81 20.08 -1.28 11.26
N VAL A 82 19.03 -1.47 10.45
CA VAL A 82 18.38 -2.77 10.28
C VAL A 82 18.93 -3.44 9.03
N ASP A 83 19.44 -4.66 9.18
CA ASP A 83 20.03 -5.43 8.09
C ASP A 83 19.00 -6.37 7.45
N ILE A 84 18.13 -5.79 6.62
CA ILE A 84 17.14 -6.53 5.86
C ILE A 84 17.33 -6.20 4.38
N SER A 85 17.48 -7.23 3.56
CA SER A 85 17.74 -7.05 2.14
C SER A 85 16.50 -6.62 1.36
N ASP A 86 16.73 -6.03 0.19
CA ASP A 86 15.66 -5.64 -0.73
C ASP A 86 14.82 -6.85 -1.15
N ASP A 87 15.45 -8.01 -1.30
CA ASP A 87 14.74 -9.24 -1.68
C ASP A 87 13.74 -9.68 -0.61
N VAL A 88 14.09 -9.48 0.66
CA VAL A 88 13.16 -9.77 1.76
C VAL A 88 11.96 -8.82 1.71
N ILE A 89 12.20 -7.55 1.41
CA ILE A 89 11.14 -6.56 1.26
C ILE A 89 10.22 -6.96 0.10
N ARG A 90 10.79 -7.33 -1.04
CA ARG A 90 10.01 -7.78 -2.21
C ARG A 90 9.19 -9.02 -1.89
N ALA A 91 9.77 -9.96 -1.15
CA ALA A 91 9.06 -11.17 -0.74
C ALA A 91 7.87 -10.84 0.17
N GLU A 92 8.04 -9.89 1.07
CA GLU A 92 6.97 -9.44 1.96
C GLU A 92 5.83 -8.78 1.17
N ILE A 93 6.16 -7.98 0.18
CA ILE A 93 5.16 -7.36 -0.70
C ILE A 93 4.32 -8.43 -1.40
N LYS A 94 4.96 -9.50 -1.87
CA LYS A 94 4.26 -10.61 -2.53
C LYS A 94 3.37 -11.39 -1.56
N ARG A 95 3.79 -11.50 -0.32
CA ARG A 95 3.04 -12.23 0.70
C ARG A 95 1.76 -11.50 1.10
N LEU A 96 1.78 -10.21 1.04
CA LEU A 96 0.62 -9.36 1.37
C LEU A 96 -0.42 -9.27 0.19
#